data_773bbed15524dd6e4b8d82f6beb9149f
#
_entry.id   773bbed15524dd6e4b8d82f6beb9149f
#
_cell.length_a   1.000
_cell.length_b   1.000
_cell.length_c   1.000
_cell.angle_alpha   90.00
_cell.angle_beta   90.00
_cell.angle_gamma   90.00
#
_symmetry.space_group_name_H-M   'P 1'
#
loop_
_entity.id
_entity.type
_entity.pdbx_description
1 polymer ?
#
loop_
_entity_poly.entity_id
_entity_poly.type
_entity_poly.pdbx_seq_one_letter_code
_entity_poly.pdbx_strand_id
1 'polypeptide(L)'
;MLQKKVKKRASLFTLFLLSSILGVFLVLTSLNKNILYFNSPTDIKADQNIDFNKKLRVGGMVKKNTLIVKNQEIRFIITDFKNEINVSFRGTIPNLFAEGKGVVAEGKLQDKKFFVADRILAKHDENYMPPEL
;
A
#
# COMPACT_ATOMS: atom_id res chain seq x y z
N MET A 1 -49.29 -15.93 26.27
CA MET A 1 -49.54 -15.53 24.90
C MET A 1 -48.77 -14.25 24.57
N LEU A 2 -47.56 -14.40 24.11
CA LEU A 2 -46.84 -13.25 23.57
C LEU A 2 -47.54 -12.85 22.30
N GLN A 3 -48.13 -11.72 22.39
CA GLN A 3 -49.01 -11.22 21.39
C GLN A 3 -48.31 -11.07 20.06
N LYS A 4 -49.00 -11.23 18.97
CA LYS A 4 -48.54 -11.10 17.61
C LYS A 4 -47.74 -9.80 17.40
N LYS A 5 -48.09 -8.74 18.12
CA LYS A 5 -47.40 -7.43 18.05
C LYS A 5 -45.96 -7.50 18.55
N VAL A 6 -45.71 -8.22 19.63
CA VAL A 6 -44.38 -8.38 20.20
C VAL A 6 -43.47 -9.23 19.30
N LYS A 7 -44.08 -10.32 18.79
CA LYS A 7 -43.35 -11.18 17.82
C LYS A 7 -42.96 -10.42 16.55
N LYS A 8 -43.86 -9.58 16.06
CA LYS A 8 -43.60 -8.76 14.87
C LYS A 8 -42.49 -7.75 15.12
N ARG A 9 -42.51 -7.09 16.29
CA ARG A 9 -41.48 -6.15 16.67
C ARG A 9 -40.13 -6.85 16.86
N ALA A 10 -40.13 -8.00 17.50
CA ALA A 10 -38.90 -8.80 17.69
C ALA A 10 -38.35 -9.25 16.34
N SER A 11 -39.20 -9.67 15.42
CA SER A 11 -38.81 -10.06 14.07
C SER A 11 -38.17 -8.88 13.30
N LEU A 12 -38.77 -7.70 13.39
CA LEU A 12 -38.21 -6.49 12.77
C LEU A 12 -36.88 -6.10 13.36
N PHE A 13 -36.75 -6.22 14.68
CA PHE A 13 -35.44 -5.96 15.36
C PHE A 13 -34.36 -6.94 14.91
N THR A 14 -34.73 -8.21 14.81
CA THR A 14 -33.80 -9.24 14.35
C THR A 14 -33.37 -9.00 12.90
N LEU A 15 -34.33 -8.66 12.05
CA LEU A 15 -34.05 -8.34 10.66
C LEU A 15 -33.12 -7.13 10.54
N PHE A 16 -33.39 -6.08 11.30
CA PHE A 16 -32.54 -4.88 11.32
C PHE A 16 -31.13 -5.20 11.79
N LEU A 17 -31.01 -5.99 12.85
CA LEU A 17 -29.71 -6.41 13.39
C LEU A 17 -28.92 -7.21 12.35
N LEU A 18 -29.55 -8.19 11.71
CA LEU A 18 -28.89 -9.00 10.68
C LEU A 18 -28.46 -8.16 9.48
N SER A 19 -29.32 -7.22 9.07
CA SER A 19 -28.99 -6.30 7.99
C SER A 19 -27.78 -5.41 8.33
N SER A 20 -27.71 -4.93 9.58
CA SER A 20 -26.59 -4.13 10.05
C SER A 20 -25.29 -4.93 10.07
N ILE A 21 -25.33 -6.16 10.55
CA ILE A 21 -24.17 -7.04 10.58
C ILE A 21 -23.68 -7.32 9.16
N LEU A 22 -24.60 -7.60 8.24
CA LEU A 22 -24.26 -7.82 6.83
C LEU A 22 -23.62 -6.59 6.21
N GLY A 23 -24.17 -5.40 6.47
CA GLY A 23 -23.62 -4.15 5.98
C GLY A 23 -22.20 -3.91 6.48
N VAL A 24 -21.96 -4.09 7.78
CA VAL A 24 -20.63 -3.94 8.36
C VAL A 24 -19.66 -4.96 7.76
N PHE A 25 -20.10 -6.19 7.60
CA PHE A 25 -19.28 -7.24 7.00
C PHE A 25 -18.86 -6.88 5.57
N LEU A 26 -19.80 -6.39 4.76
CA LEU A 26 -19.50 -5.98 3.39
C LEU A 26 -18.51 -4.81 3.34
N VAL A 27 -18.69 -3.83 4.23
CA VAL A 27 -17.77 -2.68 4.31
C VAL A 27 -16.37 -3.13 4.71
N LEU A 28 -16.25 -3.95 5.73
CA LEU A 28 -14.95 -4.45 6.19
C LEU A 28 -14.26 -5.29 5.11
N THR A 29 -15.01 -6.13 4.41
CA THR A 29 -14.45 -6.93 3.32
C THR A 29 -13.97 -6.05 2.17
N SER A 30 -14.75 -5.03 1.84
CA SER A 30 -14.37 -4.08 0.78
C SER A 30 -13.12 -3.29 1.15
N LEU A 31 -13.03 -2.85 2.38
CA LEU A 31 -11.84 -2.13 2.86
C LEU A 31 -10.60 -3.01 2.82
N ASN A 32 -10.72 -4.25 3.25
CA ASN A 32 -9.58 -5.18 3.23
C ASN A 32 -9.05 -5.43 1.82
N LYS A 33 -9.92 -5.43 0.82
CA LYS A 33 -9.49 -5.60 -0.57
C LYS A 33 -8.78 -4.37 -1.12
N ASN A 34 -9.14 -3.21 -0.62
CA ASN A 34 -8.63 -1.93 -1.13
C ASN A 34 -7.45 -1.39 -0.33
N ILE A 35 -7.13 -1.99 0.79
CA ILE A 35 -5.97 -1.59 1.58
C ILE A 35 -4.71 -2.13 0.92
N LEU A 36 -3.85 -1.20 0.54
CA LEU A 36 -2.51 -1.54 0.08
C LEU A 36 -1.59 -1.57 1.30
N TYR A 37 -1.03 -2.72 1.57
CA TYR A 37 -0.10 -2.87 2.69
C TYR A 37 1.21 -2.19 2.36
N PHE A 38 1.69 -1.41 3.32
CA PHE A 38 2.98 -0.76 3.22
C PHE A 38 4.06 -1.69 3.77
N ASN A 39 5.08 -1.93 2.96
CA ASN A 39 6.19 -2.80 3.34
C ASN A 39 7.51 -2.08 3.08
N SER A 40 8.47 -2.32 3.94
CA SER A 40 9.87 -1.94 3.69
C SER A 40 10.58 -3.07 2.93
N PRO A 41 11.74 -2.81 2.32
CA PRO A 41 12.54 -3.90 1.76
C PRO A 41 12.87 -5.00 2.74
N THR A 42 13.08 -4.66 4.01
CA THR A 42 13.31 -5.64 5.07
C THR A 42 12.09 -6.52 5.30
N ASP A 43 10.89 -5.92 5.33
CA ASP A 43 9.64 -6.65 5.51
C ASP A 43 9.42 -7.66 4.38
N ILE A 44 9.70 -7.26 3.16
CA ILE A 44 9.55 -8.13 1.98
C ILE A 44 10.51 -9.31 2.06
N LYS A 45 11.74 -9.06 2.44
CA LYS A 45 12.76 -10.10 2.57
C LYS A 45 12.43 -11.08 3.67
N ALA A 46 11.86 -10.60 4.77
CA ALA A 46 11.51 -11.43 5.92
C ALA A 46 10.24 -12.23 5.72
N ASP A 47 9.32 -11.77 4.88
CA ASP A 47 8.03 -12.44 4.68
C ASP A 47 8.20 -13.61 3.71
N GLN A 48 7.98 -14.82 4.21
CA GLN A 48 8.07 -16.03 3.41
C GLN A 48 6.78 -16.34 2.63
N ASN A 49 5.69 -15.67 2.98
CA ASN A 49 4.37 -15.95 2.41
C ASN A 49 3.83 -14.78 1.58
N ILE A 50 4.72 -13.99 0.98
CA ILE A 50 4.31 -12.87 0.15
C ILE A 50 3.54 -13.38 -1.08
N ASP A 51 2.39 -12.76 -1.31
CA ASP A 51 1.60 -13.01 -2.51
C ASP A 51 2.04 -12.06 -3.61
N PHE A 52 2.72 -12.60 -4.63
CA PHE A 52 3.21 -11.81 -5.75
C PHE A 52 2.10 -11.28 -6.65
N ASN A 53 0.88 -11.77 -6.50
CA ASN A 53 -0.26 -11.32 -7.29
C ASN A 53 -0.96 -10.10 -6.68
N LYS A 54 -0.69 -9.80 -5.42
CA LYS A 54 -1.30 -8.65 -4.75
C LYS A 54 -0.47 -7.39 -4.96
N LYS A 55 -1.16 -6.28 -5.16
CA LYS A 55 -0.51 -4.98 -5.14
C LYS A 55 -0.11 -4.63 -3.73
N LEU A 56 1.07 -4.04 -3.60
CA LEU A 56 1.55 -3.55 -2.32
C LEU A 56 2.34 -2.26 -2.53
N ARG A 57 2.63 -1.60 -1.44
CA ARG A 57 3.46 -0.40 -1.43
C ARG A 57 4.78 -0.73 -0.80
N VAL A 58 5.83 -0.35 -1.49
CA VAL A 58 7.20 -0.46 -0.96
C VAL A 58 7.71 0.94 -0.72
N GLY A 59 8.11 1.22 0.49
CA GLY A 59 8.63 2.52 0.87
C GLY A 59 10.04 2.44 1.42
N GLY A 60 10.77 3.50 1.23
CA GLY A 60 12.13 3.65 1.70
C GLY A 60 12.80 4.84 1.05
N MET A 61 14.10 4.82 0.99
CA MET A 61 14.91 5.87 0.36
C MET A 61 15.40 5.39 -1.00
N VAL A 62 15.45 6.30 -1.96
CA VAL A 62 16.11 6.03 -3.23
C VAL A 62 17.62 6.01 -3.01
N LYS A 63 18.23 4.88 -3.25
CA LYS A 63 19.69 4.73 -3.06
C LYS A 63 20.45 5.57 -4.07
N LYS A 64 21.47 6.27 -3.60
CA LYS A 64 22.31 7.12 -4.45
C LYS A 64 23.03 6.29 -5.50
N ASN A 65 23.18 6.86 -6.69
CA ASN A 65 23.91 6.25 -7.83
C ASN A 65 23.24 4.99 -8.38
N THR A 66 21.93 4.82 -8.14
CA THR A 66 21.17 3.66 -8.64
C THR A 66 20.16 4.04 -9.71
N LEU A 67 19.85 5.33 -9.84
CA LEU A 67 18.84 5.79 -10.79
C LEU A 67 19.32 5.66 -12.22
N ILE A 68 18.61 4.88 -13.00
CA ILE A 68 18.90 4.70 -14.44
C ILE A 68 17.60 5.00 -15.20
N VAL A 69 17.70 5.92 -16.16
CA VAL A 69 16.58 6.25 -17.05
C VAL A 69 16.94 5.78 -18.44
N LYS A 70 16.15 4.86 -18.98
CA LYS A 70 16.37 4.31 -20.30
C LYS A 70 15.04 4.01 -20.99
N ASN A 71 14.83 4.57 -22.18
CA ASN A 71 13.63 4.31 -23.00
C ASN A 71 12.31 4.44 -22.22
N GLN A 72 12.14 5.54 -21.48
CA GLN A 72 10.95 5.79 -20.65
C GLN A 72 10.80 4.85 -19.46
N GLU A 73 11.73 3.96 -19.26
CA GLU A 73 11.78 3.10 -18.08
C GLU A 73 12.77 3.66 -17.09
N ILE A 74 12.35 3.73 -15.84
CA ILE A 74 13.17 4.22 -14.76
C ILE A 74 13.45 3.04 -13.84
N ARG A 75 14.70 2.82 -13.53
CA ARG A 75 15.13 1.80 -12.57
C ARG A 75 15.90 2.45 -11.45
N PHE A 76 15.62 2.03 -10.25
CA PHE A 76 16.32 2.50 -9.07
C PHE A 76 16.20 1.48 -7.96
N ILE A 77 16.94 1.69 -6.89
CA ILE A 77 16.92 0.82 -5.73
C ILE A 77 16.31 1.58 -4.56
N ILE A 78 15.32 0.96 -3.91
CA ILE A 78 14.77 1.44 -2.66
C ILE A 78 15.47 0.72 -1.53
N THR A 79 15.98 1.46 -0.58
CA THR A 79 16.69 0.92 0.59
C THR A 79 16.06 1.43 1.89
N ASP A 80 16.03 0.56 2.90
CA ASP A 80 15.70 0.95 4.27
C ASP A 80 16.98 0.95 5.16
N PHE A 81 18.15 1.01 4.52
CA PHE A 81 19.48 0.93 5.15
C PHE A 81 19.85 -0.45 5.70
N LYS A 82 18.94 -1.41 5.66
CA LYS A 82 19.19 -2.81 6.02
C LYS A 82 19.12 -3.72 4.80
N ASN A 83 18.12 -3.52 3.98
CA ASN A 83 17.89 -4.32 2.77
C ASN A 83 17.53 -3.40 1.62
N GLU A 84 17.63 -3.95 0.41
CA GLU A 84 17.39 -3.22 -0.82
C GLU A 84 16.46 -3.99 -1.72
N ILE A 85 15.70 -3.27 -2.54
CA ILE A 85 14.86 -3.87 -3.57
C ILE A 85 15.00 -3.07 -4.86
N ASN A 86 15.11 -3.77 -5.99
CA ASN A 86 15.15 -3.15 -7.30
C ASN A 86 13.74 -2.79 -7.74
N VAL A 87 13.57 -1.58 -8.24
CA VAL A 87 12.27 -1.10 -8.71
C VAL A 87 12.38 -0.68 -10.16
N SER A 88 11.42 -1.13 -10.97
CA SER A 88 11.26 -0.70 -12.35
C SER A 88 9.92 0.03 -12.47
N PHE A 89 9.93 1.18 -13.13
CA PHE A 89 8.75 2.00 -13.33
C PHE A 89 8.75 2.58 -14.73
N ARG A 90 7.59 2.56 -15.37
CA ARG A 90 7.36 3.24 -16.66
C ARG A 90 6.33 4.33 -16.46
N GLY A 91 6.67 5.54 -16.83
CA GLY A 91 5.78 6.68 -16.71
C GLY A 91 6.52 7.96 -16.37
N THR A 92 5.76 8.96 -15.99
CA THR A 92 6.28 10.27 -15.63
C THR A 92 6.83 10.27 -14.22
N ILE A 93 8.05 10.77 -14.07
CA ILE A 93 8.69 10.89 -12.76
C ILE A 93 8.01 12.02 -11.98
N PRO A 94 7.62 11.79 -10.70
CA PRO A 94 7.13 12.88 -9.85
C PRO A 94 8.21 13.97 -9.67
N ASN A 95 7.78 15.22 -9.53
CA ASN A 95 8.69 16.34 -9.42
C ASN A 95 9.62 16.27 -8.22
N LEU A 96 9.17 15.64 -7.14
CA LEU A 96 9.95 15.52 -5.90
C LEU A 96 10.82 14.29 -5.85
N PHE A 97 10.78 13.47 -6.89
CA PHE A 97 11.56 12.23 -6.95
C PHE A 97 13.04 12.57 -7.16
N ALA A 98 13.87 12.09 -6.26
CA ALA A 98 15.33 12.25 -6.37
C ALA A 98 16.06 11.18 -5.55
N GLU A 99 17.29 10.90 -5.95
CA GLU A 99 18.13 10.01 -5.18
C GLU A 99 18.38 10.60 -3.77
N GLY A 100 18.41 9.72 -2.79
CA GLY A 100 18.60 10.12 -1.40
C GLY A 100 17.34 10.62 -0.70
N LYS A 101 16.20 10.62 -1.39
CA LYS A 101 14.93 11.05 -0.81
C LYS A 101 13.96 9.89 -0.65
N GLY A 102 12.97 10.08 0.23
CA GLY A 102 11.94 9.10 0.47
C GLY A 102 11.03 8.90 -0.73
N VAL A 103 10.62 7.67 -0.94
CA VAL A 103 9.74 7.29 -2.05
C VAL A 103 8.85 6.14 -1.61
N VAL A 104 7.65 6.09 -2.18
CA VAL A 104 6.73 4.96 -2.06
C VAL A 104 6.37 4.50 -3.46
N ALA A 105 6.63 3.24 -3.75
CA ALA A 105 6.27 2.63 -5.03
C ALA A 105 5.08 1.70 -4.83
N GLU A 106 4.07 1.85 -5.67
CA GLU A 106 2.90 0.97 -5.70
C GLU A 106 2.99 0.05 -6.89
N GLY A 107 2.76 -1.23 -6.67
CA GLY A 107 2.79 -2.21 -7.75
C GLY A 107 2.85 -3.62 -7.22
N LYS A 108 3.48 -4.49 -7.99
CA LYS A 108 3.59 -5.91 -7.67
C LYS A 108 5.03 -6.37 -7.65
N LEU A 109 5.34 -7.31 -6.78
CA LEU A 109 6.63 -7.98 -6.80
C LEU A 109 6.70 -8.95 -7.97
N GLN A 110 7.80 -8.91 -8.69
CA GLN A 110 8.11 -9.95 -9.66
C GLN A 110 8.85 -11.10 -8.99
N ASP A 111 9.76 -10.77 -8.08
CA ASP A 111 10.37 -11.70 -7.14
C ASP A 111 10.73 -10.92 -5.87
N LYS A 112 11.40 -11.57 -4.91
CA LYS A 112 11.74 -10.91 -3.64
C LYS A 112 12.74 -9.75 -3.78
N LYS A 113 13.42 -9.67 -4.89
CA LYS A 113 14.44 -8.64 -5.15
C LYS A 113 14.03 -7.64 -6.21
N PHE A 114 12.95 -7.89 -6.92
CA PHE A 114 12.53 -7.06 -8.02
C PHE A 114 11.05 -6.70 -7.92
N PHE A 115 10.79 -5.41 -7.97
CA PHE A 115 9.45 -4.85 -7.84
C PHE A 115 9.11 -4.05 -9.10
N VAL A 116 7.93 -4.34 -9.69
CA VAL A 116 7.43 -3.60 -10.83
C VAL A 116 6.39 -2.61 -10.35
N ALA A 117 6.72 -1.33 -10.41
CA ALA A 117 5.84 -0.27 -9.94
C ALA A 117 4.91 0.21 -11.04
N ASP A 118 3.64 0.40 -10.69
CA ASP A 118 2.65 1.08 -11.52
C ASP A 118 2.65 2.57 -11.26
N ARG A 119 3.00 2.96 -10.05
CA ARG A 119 2.90 4.32 -9.57
C ARG A 119 4.00 4.58 -8.55
N ILE A 120 4.57 5.77 -8.64
CA ILE A 120 5.59 6.23 -7.69
C ILE A 120 5.09 7.50 -7.04
N LEU A 121 5.16 7.53 -5.72
CA LEU A 121 4.84 8.70 -4.91
C LEU A 121 6.13 9.17 -4.26
N ALA A 122 6.60 10.33 -4.66
CA ALA A 122 7.70 10.96 -3.96
C ALA A 122 7.16 11.52 -2.66
N LYS A 123 7.75 11.10 -1.56
CA LYS A 123 7.32 11.58 -0.26
C LYS A 123 7.71 13.03 -0.10
N HIS A 124 6.69 13.87 0.08
CA HIS A 124 6.95 15.16 0.68
C HIS A 124 7.60 14.87 2.01
N ASP A 125 8.67 15.55 2.29
CA ASP A 125 9.27 15.46 3.60
C ASP A 125 8.34 16.13 4.59
N GLU A 126 7.38 15.36 5.11
CA GLU A 126 6.41 15.86 6.08
C GLU A 126 7.07 16.29 7.36
N ASN A 127 8.25 15.79 7.59
CA ASN A 127 9.10 16.20 8.69
C ASN A 127 10.01 17.33 8.29
N TYR A 128 9.81 17.89 7.10
CA TYR A 128 10.55 19.06 6.70
C TYR A 128 10.13 20.23 7.59
N MET A 129 10.95 20.46 8.57
CA MET A 129 10.89 21.71 9.30
C MET A 129 11.43 22.77 8.37
N PRO A 130 10.64 23.81 8.08
CA PRO A 130 11.24 24.94 7.40
C PRO A 130 12.47 25.36 8.17
N PRO A 131 13.57 25.65 7.49
CA PRO A 131 14.78 26.04 8.18
C PRO A 131 14.42 27.15 9.15
N GLU A 132 14.75 26.93 10.38
CA GLU A 132 14.45 27.94 11.39
C GLU A 132 15.13 29.23 11.00
N LEU A 133 14.27 30.15 10.90
CA LEU A 133 14.68 31.50 10.59
C LEU A 133 15.40 32.09 11.78
#